data_ac429f55c3c1dd4b5dcbd3d7bdad8796
#
_entry.id   ac429f55c3c1dd4b5dcbd3d7bdad8796
#
_cell.length_a   1.000
_cell.length_b   1.000
_cell.length_c   1.000
_cell.angle_alpha   90.00
_cell.angle_beta   90.00
_cell.angle_gamma   90.00
#
_symmetry.space_group_name_H-M   'P 1'
#
loop_
_entity.id
_entity.type
_entity.pdbx_description
1 polymer ?
#
loop_
_entity_poly.entity_id
_entity_poly.type
_entity_poly.pdbx_seq_one_letter_code
_entity_poly.pdbx_strand_id
1 'polypeptide(L)'
;MTSLSESGALAVWQFLALAVLVAGAAFASVCFARKHLAAEDGPSEGADGAFWDVFAGLAVVVPAIVLASFTWPWAGLALGMLAAGSALAALAAAPRLLRRQKARRTTRETRLMNEAAAARHRNAIARWQRYELDPRFSIDYPAMCDARQPETAALIRAIKAAERLGGPTDRPSSDAAYAPAVDHLERALAAAERAAGVNPAALPGPDHAHS
;
A
#
# COMPACT_ATOMS: atom_id res chain seq x y z
N MET A 1 36.69 50.31 -0.84
CA MET A 1 35.18 50.25 -0.84
C MET A 1 34.64 48.84 -1.09
N THR A 2 35.45 47.79 -1.20
CA THR A 2 35.07 46.40 -1.49
C THR A 2 34.72 45.56 -0.26
N SER A 3 35.17 45.91 0.93
CA SER A 3 34.95 45.12 2.16
C SER A 3 33.55 45.22 2.76
N LEU A 4 32.80 46.29 2.49
CA LEU A 4 31.47 46.49 3.02
C LEU A 4 30.40 45.70 2.22
N SER A 5 30.65 45.40 0.94
CA SER A 5 29.72 44.59 0.10
C SER A 5 29.84 43.11 0.38
N GLU A 6 31.02 42.59 0.73
CA GLU A 6 31.24 41.19 1.08
C GLU A 6 30.63 40.84 2.42
N SER A 7 30.77 41.71 3.44
CA SER A 7 30.13 41.49 4.75
C SER A 7 28.62 41.48 4.69
N GLY A 8 28.00 42.30 3.80
CA GLY A 8 26.56 42.28 3.59
C GLY A 8 26.07 41.01 2.88
N ALA A 9 26.80 40.51 1.91
CA ALA A 9 26.45 39.30 1.18
C ALA A 9 26.55 38.05 2.10
N LEU A 10 27.57 37.97 2.91
CA LEU A 10 27.71 36.87 3.90
C LEU A 10 26.60 36.88 4.93
N ALA A 11 26.19 38.08 5.42
CA ALA A 11 25.06 38.19 6.36
C ALA A 11 23.73 37.73 5.72
N VAL A 12 23.47 38.02 4.45
CA VAL A 12 22.28 37.60 3.72
C VAL A 12 22.26 36.07 3.53
N TRP A 13 23.39 35.47 3.17
CA TRP A 13 23.50 34.03 3.01
C TRP A 13 23.28 33.25 4.34
N GLN A 14 23.84 33.74 5.42
CA GLN A 14 23.63 33.19 6.76
C GLN A 14 22.17 33.29 7.17
N PHE A 15 21.51 34.41 6.88
CA PHE A 15 20.08 34.61 7.15
C PHE A 15 19.23 33.61 6.35
N LEU A 16 19.49 33.46 5.04
CA LEU A 16 18.79 32.50 4.20
C LEU A 16 18.98 31.05 4.66
N ALA A 17 20.21 30.69 5.01
CA ALA A 17 20.50 29.35 5.55
C ALA A 17 19.72 29.08 6.84
N LEU A 18 19.68 30.04 7.76
CA LEU A 18 18.92 29.95 9.01
C LEU A 18 17.42 29.86 8.75
N ALA A 19 16.89 30.64 7.81
CA ALA A 19 15.48 30.60 7.43
C ALA A 19 15.07 29.25 6.86
N VAL A 20 15.89 28.64 5.98
CA VAL A 20 15.66 27.29 5.43
C VAL A 20 15.72 26.23 6.52
N LEU A 21 16.67 26.34 7.44
CA LEU A 21 16.81 25.40 8.56
C LEU A 21 15.59 25.44 9.49
N VAL A 22 15.14 26.64 9.87
CA VAL A 22 13.96 26.84 10.73
C VAL A 22 12.68 26.33 10.05
N ALA A 23 12.47 26.69 8.77
CA ALA A 23 11.32 26.21 8.02
C ALA A 23 11.32 24.69 7.83
N GLY A 24 12.49 24.10 7.54
CA GLY A 24 12.68 22.68 7.40
C GLY A 24 12.42 21.90 8.69
N ALA A 25 12.96 22.41 9.81
CA ALA A 25 12.75 21.80 11.13
C ALA A 25 11.27 21.85 11.55
N ALA A 26 10.60 22.98 11.37
CA ALA A 26 9.18 23.13 11.69
C ALA A 26 8.30 22.21 10.82
N PHE A 27 8.56 22.12 9.52
CA PHE A 27 7.85 21.24 8.61
C PHE A 27 8.07 19.77 8.95
N ALA A 28 9.32 19.37 9.19
CA ALA A 28 9.67 18.00 9.55
C ALA A 28 9.01 17.57 10.87
N SER A 29 9.06 18.41 11.91
CA SER A 29 8.42 18.12 13.21
C SER A 29 6.93 17.85 13.09
N VAL A 30 6.21 18.66 12.32
CA VAL A 30 4.77 18.46 12.10
C VAL A 30 4.49 17.18 11.29
N CYS A 31 5.31 16.88 10.29
CA CYS A 31 5.17 15.66 9.50
C CYS A 31 5.43 14.40 10.33
N PHE A 32 6.47 14.42 11.18
CA PHE A 32 6.80 13.29 12.05
C PHE A 32 5.77 13.10 13.17
N ALA A 33 5.35 14.16 13.86
CA ALA A 33 4.32 14.09 14.87
C ALA A 33 3.01 13.49 14.33
N ARG A 34 2.60 13.88 13.12
CA ARG A 34 1.41 13.29 12.48
C ARG A 34 1.59 11.86 12.02
N LYS A 35 2.80 11.46 11.67
CA LYS A 35 3.10 10.07 11.33
C LYS A 35 2.92 9.15 12.55
N HIS A 36 3.39 9.60 13.72
CA HIS A 36 3.21 8.87 14.98
C HIS A 36 1.76 8.80 15.42
N LEU A 37 1.00 9.89 15.29
CA LEU A 37 -0.44 9.92 15.59
C LEU A 37 -1.30 9.08 14.62
N ALA A 38 -0.79 8.77 13.42
CA ALA A 38 -1.49 7.96 12.42
C ALA A 38 -1.07 6.48 12.43
N ALA A 39 -0.03 6.11 13.17
CA ALA A 39 0.36 4.74 13.42
C ALA A 39 -0.47 4.25 14.63
N GLU A 40 -1.53 3.48 14.34
CA GLU A 40 -2.52 2.98 15.32
C GLU A 40 -1.98 1.82 16.21
N ASP A 41 -0.73 1.87 16.62
CA ASP A 41 -0.13 0.85 17.49
C ASP A 41 -0.14 1.30 18.96
N GLY A 42 -1.35 1.54 19.51
CA GLY A 42 -1.58 1.82 20.93
C GLY A 42 -1.63 3.31 21.30
N PRO A 43 -2.56 3.70 22.19
CA PRO A 43 -2.80 5.11 22.53
C PRO A 43 -1.69 5.78 23.34
N SER A 44 -0.74 5.06 23.90
CA SER A 44 0.34 5.61 24.73
C SER A 44 1.66 5.86 23.97
N GLU A 45 2.06 5.00 23.06
CA GLU A 45 3.34 5.14 22.35
C GLU A 45 3.32 6.21 21.25
N GLY A 46 2.19 6.37 20.56
CA GLY A 46 2.03 7.39 19.53
C GLY A 46 2.00 8.83 20.05
N ALA A 47 1.44 9.05 21.24
CA ALA A 47 1.38 10.37 21.86
C ALA A 47 2.73 10.81 22.39
N ASP A 48 3.51 9.90 22.96
CA ASP A 48 4.86 10.17 23.50
C ASP A 48 5.84 10.51 22.36
N GLY A 49 5.82 9.74 21.27
CA GLY A 49 6.65 10.04 20.09
C GLY A 49 6.32 11.39 19.45
N ALA A 50 5.03 11.73 19.32
CA ALA A 50 4.60 13.01 18.81
C ALA A 50 5.01 14.19 19.70
N PHE A 51 4.98 14.02 21.02
CA PHE A 51 5.45 15.01 21.98
C PHE A 51 6.94 15.29 21.81
N TRP A 52 7.77 14.25 21.75
CA TRP A 52 9.22 14.40 21.60
C TRP A 52 9.60 15.03 20.24
N ASP A 53 8.89 14.73 19.16
CA ASP A 53 9.12 15.34 17.85
C ASP A 53 8.81 16.84 17.84
N VAL A 54 7.69 17.24 18.48
CA VAL A 54 7.33 18.65 18.63
C VAL A 54 8.31 19.36 19.54
N PHE A 55 8.72 18.74 20.66
CA PHE A 55 9.69 19.29 21.58
C PHE A 55 11.06 19.49 20.94
N ALA A 56 11.57 18.51 20.20
CA ALA A 56 12.83 18.61 19.47
C ALA A 56 12.80 19.74 18.42
N GLY A 57 11.69 19.87 17.68
CA GLY A 57 11.51 20.97 16.75
C GLY A 57 11.51 22.34 17.42
N LEU A 58 10.82 22.46 18.56
CA LEU A 58 10.74 23.69 19.32
C LEU A 58 12.11 24.07 19.92
N ALA A 59 12.87 23.08 20.40
CA ALA A 59 14.22 23.26 20.98
C ALA A 59 15.22 23.84 19.98
N VAL A 60 15.00 23.64 18.67
CA VAL A 60 15.82 24.24 17.60
C VAL A 60 15.27 25.60 17.17
N VAL A 61 13.97 25.71 16.99
CA VAL A 61 13.32 26.91 16.43
C VAL A 61 13.37 28.08 17.41
N VAL A 62 13.11 27.84 18.71
CA VAL A 62 13.06 28.93 19.69
C VAL A 62 14.42 29.63 19.86
N PRO A 63 15.54 28.94 20.09
CA PRO A 63 16.84 29.60 20.18
C PRO A 63 17.24 30.34 18.88
N ALA A 64 16.89 29.79 17.72
CA ALA A 64 17.18 30.43 16.44
C ALA A 64 16.42 31.78 16.29
N ILE A 65 15.16 31.84 16.68
CA ILE A 65 14.37 33.07 16.67
C ILE A 65 14.93 34.09 17.67
N VAL A 66 15.29 33.65 18.88
CA VAL A 66 15.84 34.50 19.93
C VAL A 66 17.17 35.11 19.47
N LEU A 67 18.10 34.31 18.95
CA LEU A 67 19.38 34.77 18.43
C LEU A 67 19.21 35.76 17.27
N ALA A 68 18.29 35.48 16.34
CA ALA A 68 18.01 36.37 15.23
C ALA A 68 17.42 37.73 15.70
N SER A 69 16.64 37.73 16.77
CA SER A 69 16.02 38.96 17.32
C SER A 69 17.04 39.88 17.98
N PHE A 70 18.17 39.34 18.49
CA PHE A 70 19.26 40.17 19.02
C PHE A 70 20.05 40.90 17.95
N THR A 71 20.11 40.36 16.73
CA THR A 71 20.88 40.96 15.65
C THR A 71 20.04 42.01 14.89
N TRP A 72 18.76 41.69 14.65
CA TRP A 72 17.86 42.62 13.94
C TRP A 72 16.40 42.40 14.42
N PRO A 73 15.74 43.41 15.02
CA PRO A 73 14.44 43.21 15.66
C PRO A 73 13.34 42.68 14.73
N TRP A 74 13.35 43.03 13.46
CA TRP A 74 12.38 42.54 12.48
C TRP A 74 12.67 41.14 11.95
N ALA A 75 13.92 40.65 12.07
CA ALA A 75 14.34 39.36 11.58
C ALA A 75 13.70 38.19 12.41
N GLY A 76 13.60 38.39 13.74
CA GLY A 76 12.87 37.43 14.60
C GLY A 76 11.41 37.31 14.23
N LEU A 77 10.75 38.39 13.90
CA LEU A 77 9.34 38.42 13.47
C LEU A 77 9.15 37.74 12.11
N ALA A 78 10.05 37.99 11.16
CA ALA A 78 10.05 37.33 9.85
C ALA A 78 10.25 35.80 9.96
N LEU A 79 11.20 35.34 10.79
CA LEU A 79 11.44 33.93 11.05
C LEU A 79 10.29 33.26 11.78
N GLY A 80 9.67 33.95 12.73
CA GLY A 80 8.46 33.47 13.42
C GLY A 80 7.27 33.28 12.46
N MET A 81 7.04 34.23 11.58
CA MET A 81 6.01 34.10 10.53
C MET A 81 6.32 32.97 9.55
N LEU A 82 7.58 32.79 9.16
CA LEU A 82 8.01 31.69 8.29
C LEU A 82 7.81 30.34 8.97
N ALA A 83 8.17 30.21 10.25
CA ALA A 83 7.96 29.00 11.04
C ALA A 83 6.46 28.65 11.18
N ALA A 84 5.63 29.63 11.51
CA ALA A 84 4.18 29.46 11.59
C ALA A 84 3.56 29.09 10.24
N GLY A 85 3.96 29.77 9.16
CA GLY A 85 3.51 29.46 7.80
C GLY A 85 3.89 28.06 7.34
N SER A 86 5.12 27.62 7.62
CA SER A 86 5.58 26.24 7.30
C SER A 86 4.85 25.18 8.11
N ALA A 87 4.55 25.43 9.38
CA ALA A 87 3.74 24.55 10.22
C ALA A 87 2.30 24.42 9.68
N LEU A 88 1.66 25.54 9.33
CA LEU A 88 0.33 25.55 8.73
C LEU A 88 0.31 24.83 7.37
N ALA A 89 1.32 25.03 6.53
CA ALA A 89 1.45 24.34 5.24
C ALA A 89 1.61 22.82 5.44
N ALA A 90 2.41 22.39 6.44
CA ALA A 90 2.55 20.98 6.81
C ALA A 90 1.23 20.38 7.32
N LEU A 91 0.47 21.13 8.15
CA LEU A 91 -0.85 20.74 8.61
C LEU A 91 -1.84 20.55 7.47
N ALA A 92 -1.81 21.40 6.45
CA ALA A 92 -2.68 21.30 5.29
C ALA A 92 -2.26 20.19 4.30
N ALA A 93 -0.94 19.95 4.15
CA ALA A 93 -0.39 18.96 3.23
C ALA A 93 -0.44 17.52 3.79
N ALA A 94 -0.29 17.37 5.11
CA ALA A 94 -0.22 16.06 5.78
C ALA A 94 -1.40 15.11 5.45
N PRO A 95 -2.69 15.53 5.46
CA PRO A 95 -3.79 14.63 5.13
C PRO A 95 -3.73 14.12 3.68
N ARG A 96 -3.21 14.93 2.75
CA ARG A 96 -3.04 14.53 1.34
C ARG A 96 -1.92 13.50 1.18
N LEU A 97 -0.82 13.67 1.90
CA LEU A 97 0.32 12.75 1.90
C LEU A 97 -0.06 11.41 2.53
N LEU A 98 -0.75 11.42 3.67
CA LEU A 98 -1.22 10.22 4.35
C LEU A 98 -2.24 9.43 3.51
N ARG A 99 -3.18 10.12 2.84
CA ARG A 99 -4.12 9.49 1.90
C ARG A 99 -3.39 8.83 0.73
N ARG A 100 -2.36 9.49 0.17
CA ARG A 100 -1.53 8.91 -0.90
C ARG A 100 -0.73 7.70 -0.42
N GLN A 101 -0.20 7.73 0.80
CA GLN A 101 0.51 6.59 1.38
C GLN A 101 -0.43 5.42 1.67
N LYS A 102 -1.61 5.66 2.26
CA LYS A 102 -2.65 4.64 2.47
C LYS A 102 -3.08 4.03 1.13
N ALA A 103 -3.37 4.84 0.12
CA ALA A 103 -3.73 4.36 -1.21
C ALA A 103 -2.63 3.51 -1.85
N ARG A 104 -1.35 3.87 -1.69
CA ARG A 104 -0.23 3.07 -2.19
C ARG A 104 -0.06 1.75 -1.44
N ARG A 105 -0.30 1.73 -0.12
CA ARG A 105 -0.25 0.50 0.70
C ARG A 105 -1.37 -0.45 0.31
N THR A 106 -2.61 0.02 0.24
CA THR A 106 -3.76 -0.81 -0.18
C THR A 106 -3.59 -1.36 -1.60
N THR A 107 -3.09 -0.55 -2.54
CA THR A 107 -2.79 -1.03 -3.90
C THR A 107 -1.70 -2.11 -3.90
N ARG A 108 -0.68 -1.98 -3.06
CA ARG A 108 0.40 -2.96 -2.96
C ARG A 108 -0.08 -4.27 -2.33
N GLU A 109 -0.86 -4.19 -1.26
CA GLU A 109 -1.49 -5.34 -0.60
C GLU A 109 -2.44 -6.08 -1.55
N THR A 110 -3.32 -5.37 -2.25
CA THR A 110 -4.20 -5.93 -3.27
C THR A 110 -3.40 -6.63 -4.38
N ARG A 111 -2.29 -6.04 -4.80
CA ARG A 111 -1.41 -6.64 -5.81
C ARG A 111 -0.81 -7.96 -5.35
N LEU A 112 -0.26 -8.02 -4.14
CA LEU A 112 0.30 -9.25 -3.57
C LEU A 112 -0.78 -10.33 -3.40
N MET A 113 -1.97 -9.96 -2.92
CA MET A 113 -3.10 -10.88 -2.83
C MET A 113 -3.53 -11.41 -4.21
N ASN A 114 -3.55 -10.55 -5.21
CA ASN A 114 -3.93 -10.94 -6.57
C ASN A 114 -2.86 -11.78 -7.27
N GLU A 115 -1.56 -11.60 -6.98
CA GLU A 115 -0.48 -12.47 -7.45
C GLU A 115 -0.63 -13.90 -6.89
N ALA A 116 -0.90 -14.02 -5.59
CA ALA A 116 -1.20 -15.31 -4.97
C ALA A 116 -2.49 -15.93 -5.53
N ALA A 117 -3.54 -15.13 -5.73
CA ALA A 117 -4.79 -15.57 -6.33
C ALA A 117 -4.59 -16.04 -7.79
N ALA A 118 -3.72 -15.41 -8.57
CA ALA A 118 -3.41 -15.82 -9.93
C ALA A 118 -2.77 -17.22 -9.99
N ALA A 119 -1.90 -17.56 -9.04
CA ALA A 119 -1.35 -18.91 -8.93
C ALA A 119 -2.46 -19.95 -8.62
N ARG A 120 -3.34 -19.65 -7.67
CA ARG A 120 -4.48 -20.52 -7.34
C ARG A 120 -5.45 -20.66 -8.50
N HIS A 121 -5.74 -19.57 -9.22
CA HIS A 121 -6.57 -19.59 -10.42
C HIS A 121 -6.01 -20.55 -11.47
N ARG A 122 -4.70 -20.44 -11.81
CA ARG A 122 -4.06 -21.36 -12.76
C ARG A 122 -4.15 -22.82 -12.31
N ASN A 123 -3.93 -23.08 -11.02
CA ASN A 123 -4.03 -24.41 -10.45
C ASN A 123 -5.45 -24.97 -10.54
N ALA A 124 -6.46 -24.15 -10.25
CA ALA A 124 -7.88 -24.54 -10.35
C ALA A 124 -8.26 -24.88 -11.79
N ILE A 125 -7.85 -24.04 -12.76
CA ILE A 125 -8.07 -24.29 -14.19
C ILE A 125 -7.35 -25.57 -14.64
N ALA A 126 -6.08 -25.74 -14.30
CA ALA A 126 -5.32 -26.95 -14.65
C ALA A 126 -5.93 -28.22 -14.07
N ARG A 127 -6.51 -28.13 -12.84
CA ARG A 127 -7.21 -29.24 -12.21
C ARG A 127 -8.52 -29.57 -12.93
N TRP A 128 -9.30 -28.55 -13.31
CA TRP A 128 -10.53 -28.75 -14.09
C TRP A 128 -10.26 -29.30 -15.50
N GLN A 129 -9.23 -28.80 -16.18
CA GLN A 129 -8.83 -29.28 -17.50
C GLN A 129 -8.47 -30.76 -17.52
N ARG A 130 -7.99 -31.36 -16.42
CA ARG A 130 -7.76 -32.80 -16.36
C ARG A 130 -9.03 -33.62 -16.58
N TYR A 131 -10.17 -33.17 -16.05
CA TYR A 131 -11.44 -33.84 -16.28
C TYR A 131 -11.95 -33.73 -17.71
N GLU A 132 -11.60 -32.67 -18.44
CA GLU A 132 -11.98 -32.47 -19.83
C GLU A 132 -11.04 -33.16 -20.82
N LEU A 133 -9.74 -33.14 -20.55
CA LEU A 133 -8.69 -33.52 -21.50
C LEU A 133 -8.17 -34.93 -21.31
N ASP A 134 -8.25 -35.48 -20.09
CA ASP A 134 -7.79 -36.85 -19.82
C ASP A 134 -8.98 -37.83 -19.97
N PRO A 135 -8.92 -38.76 -20.95
CA PRO A 135 -9.99 -39.74 -21.21
C PRO A 135 -10.36 -40.61 -19.98
N ARG A 136 -9.40 -40.88 -19.10
CA ARG A 136 -9.66 -41.67 -17.89
C ARG A 136 -10.58 -40.91 -16.94
N PHE A 137 -10.28 -39.62 -16.68
CA PHE A 137 -11.08 -38.79 -15.78
C PHE A 137 -12.45 -38.46 -16.38
N SER A 138 -12.54 -38.25 -17.70
CA SER A 138 -13.83 -37.98 -18.34
C SER A 138 -14.77 -39.20 -18.34
N ILE A 139 -14.23 -40.41 -18.35
CA ILE A 139 -15.00 -41.69 -18.23
C ILE A 139 -15.40 -41.92 -16.80
N ASP A 140 -14.47 -41.76 -15.85
CA ASP A 140 -14.70 -42.03 -14.42
C ASP A 140 -15.63 -40.97 -13.78
N TYR A 141 -15.57 -39.74 -14.23
CA TYR A 141 -16.31 -38.60 -13.66
C TYR A 141 -17.07 -37.79 -14.70
N PRO A 142 -18.03 -38.37 -15.44
CA PRO A 142 -18.74 -37.71 -16.54
C PRO A 142 -19.54 -36.48 -16.08
N ALA A 143 -19.96 -36.45 -14.80
CA ALA A 143 -20.65 -35.31 -14.22
C ALA A 143 -19.83 -34.02 -14.21
N MET A 144 -18.48 -34.11 -14.18
CA MET A 144 -17.58 -32.95 -14.25
C MET A 144 -17.58 -32.26 -15.63
N CYS A 145 -17.95 -32.98 -16.69
CA CYS A 145 -18.02 -32.50 -18.06
C CYS A 145 -19.46 -32.12 -18.48
N ASP A 146 -20.47 -32.49 -17.69
CA ASP A 146 -21.88 -32.22 -18.03
C ASP A 146 -22.34 -30.86 -17.46
N ALA A 147 -22.45 -29.85 -18.32
CA ALA A 147 -22.96 -28.53 -17.98
C ALA A 147 -24.45 -28.50 -17.53
N ARG A 148 -25.17 -29.63 -17.64
CA ARG A 148 -26.54 -29.75 -17.10
C ARG A 148 -26.53 -29.99 -15.59
N GLN A 149 -25.45 -30.47 -15.03
CA GLN A 149 -25.28 -30.56 -13.59
C GLN A 149 -25.16 -29.16 -12.97
N PRO A 150 -25.93 -28.85 -11.93
CA PRO A 150 -25.97 -27.50 -11.36
C PRO A 150 -24.63 -27.04 -10.80
N GLU A 151 -23.86 -27.96 -10.21
CA GLU A 151 -22.53 -27.68 -9.64
C GLU A 151 -21.50 -27.39 -10.75
N THR A 152 -21.52 -28.18 -11.83
CA THR A 152 -20.65 -27.96 -12.99
C THR A 152 -20.99 -26.68 -13.72
N ALA A 153 -22.28 -26.38 -13.87
CA ALA A 153 -22.71 -25.10 -14.40
C ALA A 153 -22.29 -23.92 -13.52
N ALA A 154 -22.31 -24.07 -12.18
CA ALA A 154 -21.81 -23.04 -11.25
C ALA A 154 -20.29 -22.87 -11.37
N LEU A 155 -19.55 -23.96 -11.50
CA LEU A 155 -18.10 -23.94 -11.73
C LEU A 155 -17.77 -23.16 -13.03
N ILE A 156 -18.41 -23.46 -14.15
CA ILE A 156 -18.20 -22.78 -15.43
C ILE A 156 -18.46 -21.27 -15.30
N ARG A 157 -19.53 -20.90 -14.56
CA ARG A 157 -19.80 -19.46 -14.30
C ARG A 157 -18.72 -18.81 -13.44
N ALA A 158 -18.21 -19.51 -12.43
CA ALA A 158 -17.14 -19.02 -11.57
C ALA A 158 -15.81 -18.86 -12.32
N ILE A 159 -15.47 -19.80 -13.22
CA ILE A 159 -14.31 -19.68 -14.13
C ILE A 159 -14.42 -18.39 -14.95
N LYS A 160 -15.52 -18.21 -15.67
CA LYS A 160 -15.74 -17.02 -16.49
C LYS A 160 -15.72 -15.70 -15.70
N ALA A 161 -16.17 -15.73 -14.44
CA ALA A 161 -16.12 -14.56 -13.56
C ALA A 161 -14.65 -14.24 -13.16
N ALA A 162 -13.88 -15.24 -12.77
CA ALA A 162 -12.47 -15.07 -12.43
C ALA A 162 -11.62 -14.64 -13.63
N GLU A 163 -11.84 -15.21 -14.82
CA GLU A 163 -11.17 -14.81 -16.06
C GLU A 163 -11.40 -13.34 -16.42
N ARG A 164 -12.65 -12.87 -16.32
CA ARG A 164 -12.97 -11.46 -16.59
C ARG A 164 -12.25 -10.47 -15.69
N LEU A 165 -12.02 -10.86 -14.43
CA LEU A 165 -11.36 -10.03 -13.44
C LEU A 165 -9.84 -10.21 -13.43
N GLY A 166 -9.34 -11.34 -13.94
CA GLY A 166 -7.92 -11.70 -13.94
C GLY A 166 -7.05 -10.81 -14.84
N GLY A 167 -7.65 -10.17 -15.83
CA GLY A 167 -6.90 -9.35 -16.79
C GLY A 167 -6.01 -10.17 -17.75
N PRO A 168 -5.17 -9.51 -18.56
CA PRO A 168 -4.23 -10.18 -19.44
C PRO A 168 -3.22 -11.01 -18.65
N THR A 169 -2.81 -12.16 -19.21
CA THR A 169 -1.93 -13.16 -18.59
C THR A 169 -0.60 -12.60 -18.05
N ASP A 170 -0.11 -11.49 -18.64
CA ASP A 170 1.20 -10.91 -18.33
C ASP A 170 1.17 -9.85 -17.21
N ARG A 171 -0.01 -9.48 -16.70
CA ARG A 171 -0.12 -8.50 -15.62
C ARG A 171 -1.07 -8.99 -14.53
N PRO A 172 -0.64 -9.01 -13.26
CA PRO A 172 -1.54 -9.32 -12.17
C PRO A 172 -2.68 -8.28 -12.17
N SER A 173 -3.91 -8.78 -11.99
CA SER A 173 -5.08 -7.93 -11.88
C SER A 173 -4.90 -6.90 -10.77
N SER A 174 -5.30 -5.66 -11.03
CA SER A 174 -5.38 -4.61 -10.01
C SER A 174 -6.76 -4.52 -9.36
N ASP A 175 -7.70 -5.35 -9.80
CA ASP A 175 -9.06 -5.37 -9.28
C ASP A 175 -9.11 -6.06 -7.91
N ALA A 176 -9.66 -5.38 -6.91
CA ALA A 176 -9.85 -5.93 -5.58
C ALA A 176 -10.86 -7.09 -5.53
N ALA A 177 -11.72 -7.22 -6.54
CA ALA A 177 -12.69 -8.30 -6.65
C ALA A 177 -12.08 -9.61 -7.20
N TYR A 178 -10.84 -9.58 -7.71
CA TYR A 178 -10.23 -10.77 -8.33
C TYR A 178 -9.95 -11.89 -7.33
N ALA A 179 -9.28 -11.61 -6.22
CA ALA A 179 -9.00 -12.63 -5.21
C ALA A 179 -10.27 -13.29 -4.65
N PRO A 180 -11.34 -12.55 -4.28
CA PRO A 180 -12.63 -13.15 -3.91
C PRO A 180 -13.28 -14.00 -5.02
N ALA A 181 -13.11 -13.63 -6.29
CA ALA A 181 -13.62 -14.42 -7.40
C ALA A 181 -12.89 -15.76 -7.55
N VAL A 182 -11.56 -15.77 -7.32
CA VAL A 182 -10.78 -17.01 -7.27
C VAL A 182 -11.17 -17.88 -6.10
N ASP A 183 -11.43 -17.31 -4.91
CA ASP A 183 -11.95 -18.06 -3.76
C ASP A 183 -13.32 -18.70 -4.07
N HIS A 184 -14.14 -18.00 -4.84
CA HIS A 184 -15.43 -18.55 -5.30
C HIS A 184 -15.23 -19.70 -6.31
N LEU A 185 -14.29 -19.56 -7.24
CA LEU A 185 -13.92 -20.59 -8.20
C LEU A 185 -13.45 -21.87 -7.50
N GLU A 186 -12.55 -21.77 -6.52
CA GLU A 186 -12.06 -22.94 -5.78
C GLU A 186 -13.18 -23.66 -5.03
N ARG A 187 -14.09 -22.91 -4.41
CA ARG A 187 -15.26 -23.48 -3.73
C ARG A 187 -16.21 -24.17 -4.72
N ALA A 188 -16.42 -23.58 -5.89
CA ALA A 188 -17.27 -24.15 -6.93
C ALA A 188 -16.66 -25.43 -7.50
N LEU A 189 -15.33 -25.46 -7.72
CA LEU A 189 -14.61 -26.65 -8.15
C LEU A 189 -14.74 -27.79 -7.13
N ALA A 190 -14.49 -27.50 -5.86
CA ALA A 190 -14.63 -28.47 -4.79
C ALA A 190 -16.07 -28.97 -4.62
N ALA A 191 -17.08 -28.16 -4.91
CA ALA A 191 -18.48 -28.56 -4.89
C ALA A 191 -18.80 -29.51 -6.05
N ALA A 192 -18.35 -29.18 -7.26
CA ALA A 192 -18.53 -30.02 -8.45
C ALA A 192 -17.84 -31.38 -8.29
N GLU A 193 -16.61 -31.42 -7.77
CA GLU A 193 -15.88 -32.66 -7.50
C GLU A 193 -16.59 -33.54 -6.47
N ARG A 194 -17.10 -32.94 -5.39
CA ARG A 194 -17.89 -33.72 -4.40
C ARG A 194 -19.18 -34.28 -5.00
N ALA A 195 -19.89 -33.49 -5.82
CA ALA A 195 -21.10 -33.93 -6.49
C ALA A 195 -20.82 -35.05 -7.50
N ALA A 196 -19.66 -35.02 -8.15
CA ALA A 196 -19.20 -36.08 -9.06
C ALA A 196 -18.63 -37.32 -8.33
N GLY A 197 -18.52 -37.30 -7.00
CA GLY A 197 -17.95 -38.41 -6.22
C GLY A 197 -16.43 -38.53 -6.31
N VAL A 198 -15.74 -37.45 -6.70
CA VAL A 198 -14.27 -37.44 -6.78
C VAL A 198 -13.66 -37.52 -5.39
N ASN A 199 -12.81 -38.52 -5.17
CA ASN A 199 -12.01 -38.60 -3.95
C ASN A 199 -10.72 -37.78 -4.12
N PRO A 200 -10.54 -36.64 -3.44
CA PRO A 200 -9.36 -35.79 -3.59
C PRO A 200 -8.05 -36.54 -3.18
N ALA A 201 -8.12 -37.54 -2.34
CA ALA A 201 -6.96 -38.34 -1.93
C ALA A 201 -6.46 -39.30 -3.03
N ALA A 202 -7.29 -39.60 -4.03
CA ALA A 202 -6.93 -40.52 -5.12
C ALA A 202 -6.34 -39.75 -6.33
N LEU A 203 -6.32 -38.42 -6.30
CA LEU A 203 -5.74 -37.61 -7.39
C LEU A 203 -4.21 -37.58 -7.24
N PRO A 204 -3.43 -37.99 -8.25
CA PRO A 204 -1.99 -37.80 -8.24
C PRO A 204 -1.66 -36.34 -8.07
N GLY A 205 -0.75 -36.02 -7.14
CA GLY A 205 -0.25 -34.67 -6.93
C GLY A 205 0.39 -34.10 -8.20
N PRO A 206 0.58 -32.77 -8.30
CA PRO A 206 1.15 -32.12 -9.48
C PRO A 206 2.57 -32.57 -9.83
N ASP A 207 3.26 -33.29 -8.93
CA ASP A 207 4.70 -33.58 -9.04
C ASP A 207 5.06 -34.85 -9.85
N HIS A 208 4.09 -35.60 -10.40
CA HIS A 208 4.37 -36.84 -11.13
C HIS A 208 4.26 -36.75 -12.66
N ALA A 209 4.20 -35.54 -13.22
CA ALA A 209 4.07 -35.34 -14.68
C ALA A 209 5.41 -35.29 -15.44
N HIS A 210 6.56 -35.47 -14.78
CA HIS A 210 7.88 -35.48 -15.41
C HIS A 210 8.71 -36.68 -14.95
N SER A 211 8.39 -37.83 -15.45
CA SER A 211 9.28 -39.00 -15.45
C SER A 211 9.16 -39.74 -16.79
#